data_e9a189d01f24b413279a3e99872a6adc
#
_entry.id   e9a189d01f24b413279a3e99872a6adc
#
_cell.length_a   1.000
_cell.length_b   1.000
_cell.length_c   1.000
_cell.angle_alpha   90.00
_cell.angle_beta   90.00
_cell.angle_gamma   90.00
#
_symmetry.space_group_name_H-M   'P 1'
#
loop_
_entity.id
_entity.type
_entity.pdbx_description
1 polymer ?
#
loop_
_entity_poly.entity_id
_entity_poly.type
_entity_poly.pdbx_seq_one_letter_code
_entity_poly.pdbx_strand_id
1 'polypeptide(L)'
;DDTAFIAGFSVPLFAGRRNSGEVRAAQAARNEVGYRRQDTLLRLHSRLFEAYHLRQQSIEAVERIRSQMLPDLSEALTQTRDAYESGRYSYVEWTAAQRELLAAQMALVDAATTALLNQALIEQLTAQPLASIPSANPQIQDSSHATN
;
A
#
# COMPACT_ATOMS: atom_id res chain seq x y z
N ASP A 1 -58.68 63.71 30.64
CA ASP A 1 -57.56 63.06 29.96
C ASP A 1 -57.54 61.61 30.41
N ASP A 2 -58.13 60.72 29.61
CA ASP A 2 -58.07 59.29 29.83
C ASP A 2 -56.94 58.71 28.98
N THR A 3 -55.91 58.32 29.64
CA THR A 3 -54.74 57.61 29.02
C THR A 3 -54.88 56.10 29.29
N ALA A 4 -55.29 55.31 28.27
CA ALA A 4 -55.41 53.88 28.34
C ALA A 4 -54.08 53.24 27.86
N PHE A 5 -53.37 52.49 28.71
CA PHE A 5 -52.23 51.69 28.34
C PHE A 5 -52.67 50.25 27.98
N ILE A 6 -52.50 49.86 26.71
CA ILE A 6 -52.76 48.50 26.23
C ILE A 6 -51.42 47.79 26.08
N ALA A 7 -51.15 46.87 26.98
CA ALA A 7 -49.97 45.95 26.83
C ALA A 7 -50.45 44.65 26.17
N GLY A 8 -50.06 44.44 24.93
CA GLY A 8 -50.36 43.21 24.16
C GLY A 8 -49.19 42.21 24.26
N PHE A 9 -49.41 41.04 24.84
CA PHE A 9 -48.46 39.90 24.74
C PHE A 9 -48.83 38.99 23.58
N SER A 10 -47.98 38.91 22.54
CA SER A 10 -48.12 37.98 21.44
C SER A 10 -47.30 36.72 21.77
N VAL A 11 -47.97 35.63 22.15
CA VAL A 11 -47.30 34.33 22.31
C VAL A 11 -47.46 33.58 20.99
N PRO A 12 -46.37 33.27 20.26
CA PRO A 12 -46.43 32.48 19.02
C PRO A 12 -46.75 31.01 19.36
N LEU A 13 -48.00 30.62 19.34
CA LEU A 13 -48.52 29.29 19.66
C LEU A 13 -48.07 28.20 18.63
N PHE A 14 -47.38 28.56 17.55
CA PHE A 14 -46.98 27.65 16.48
C PHE A 14 -45.46 27.50 16.33
N ALA A 15 -44.65 27.99 17.28
CA ALA A 15 -43.20 27.87 17.22
C ALA A 15 -42.71 26.42 17.26
N GLY A 16 -43.44 25.50 17.92
CA GLY A 16 -43.05 24.09 18.05
C GLY A 16 -43.10 23.27 16.76
N ARG A 17 -43.93 23.70 15.76
CA ARG A 17 -43.99 22.95 14.47
C ARG A 17 -42.98 23.42 13.44
N ARG A 18 -42.50 24.66 13.49
CA ARG A 18 -41.43 25.15 12.57
C ARG A 18 -40.07 24.56 12.90
N ASN A 19 -39.75 24.38 14.18
CA ASN A 19 -38.46 23.82 14.60
C ASN A 19 -38.34 22.29 14.47
N SER A 20 -39.47 21.56 14.37
CA SER A 20 -39.45 20.10 14.27
C SER A 20 -38.78 19.60 12.96
N GLY A 21 -38.90 20.34 11.86
CA GLY A 21 -38.24 20.05 10.59
C GLY A 21 -36.75 20.27 10.67
N GLU A 22 -36.30 21.37 11.26
CA GLU A 22 -34.88 21.69 11.43
C GLU A 22 -34.19 20.72 12.39
N VAL A 23 -34.82 20.32 13.49
CA VAL A 23 -34.32 19.32 14.43
C VAL A 23 -34.18 17.96 13.76
N ARG A 24 -35.17 17.55 12.94
CA ARG A 24 -35.06 16.28 12.17
C ARG A 24 -33.98 16.36 11.12
N ALA A 25 -33.79 17.46 10.42
CA ALA A 25 -32.72 17.67 9.46
C ALA A 25 -31.35 17.62 10.14
N ALA A 26 -31.21 18.28 11.29
CA ALA A 26 -29.97 18.23 12.08
C ALA A 26 -29.64 16.81 12.60
N GLN A 27 -30.64 16.06 13.04
CA GLN A 27 -30.50 14.67 13.45
C GLN A 27 -30.10 13.78 12.27
N ALA A 28 -30.75 13.96 11.10
CA ALA A 28 -30.37 13.21 9.89
C ALA A 28 -28.95 13.53 9.45
N ALA A 29 -28.52 14.78 9.46
CA ALA A 29 -27.15 15.19 9.15
C ALA A 29 -26.14 14.59 10.14
N ARG A 30 -26.46 14.56 11.44
CA ARG A 30 -25.61 13.92 12.45
C ARG A 30 -25.46 12.40 12.19
N ASN A 31 -26.55 11.73 11.87
CA ASN A 31 -26.53 10.29 11.56
C ASN A 31 -25.74 10.04 10.27
N GLU A 32 -25.88 10.87 9.26
CA GLU A 32 -25.10 10.79 8.02
C GLU A 32 -23.59 10.90 8.29
N VAL A 33 -23.15 11.85 9.12
CA VAL A 33 -21.75 11.98 9.53
C VAL A 33 -21.28 10.71 10.25
N GLY A 34 -22.12 10.11 11.10
CA GLY A 34 -21.84 8.84 11.76
C GLY A 34 -21.61 7.70 10.78
N TYR A 35 -22.47 7.54 9.79
CA TYR A 35 -22.34 6.52 8.74
C TYR A 35 -21.13 6.78 7.84
N ARG A 36 -20.88 8.02 7.45
CA ARG A 36 -19.68 8.40 6.66
C ARG A 36 -18.38 8.06 7.40
N ARG A 37 -18.32 8.31 8.72
CA ARG A 37 -17.18 7.92 9.55
C ARG A 37 -16.98 6.41 9.55
N GLN A 38 -18.04 5.64 9.73
CA GLN A 38 -17.97 4.19 9.71
C GLN A 38 -17.50 3.64 8.35
N ASP A 39 -18.06 4.15 7.27
CA ASP A 39 -17.65 3.81 5.90
C ASP A 39 -16.17 4.13 5.67
N THR A 40 -15.70 5.30 6.11
CA THR A 40 -14.29 5.68 6.00
C THR A 40 -13.38 4.72 6.77
N LEU A 41 -13.75 4.33 7.99
CA LEU A 41 -12.97 3.36 8.78
C LEU A 41 -12.93 1.99 8.11
N LEU A 42 -14.04 1.50 7.57
CA LEU A 42 -14.08 0.24 6.84
C LEU A 42 -13.19 0.27 5.61
N ARG A 43 -13.22 1.36 4.84
CA ARG A 43 -12.34 1.55 3.67
C ARG A 43 -10.87 1.61 4.05
N LEU A 44 -10.53 2.29 5.14
CA LEU A 44 -9.15 2.33 5.65
C LEU A 44 -8.65 0.94 6.07
N HIS A 45 -9.49 0.19 6.79
CA HIS A 45 -9.14 -1.18 7.17
C HIS A 45 -8.94 -2.09 5.95
N SER A 46 -9.84 -2.00 4.95
CA SER A 46 -9.71 -2.79 3.73
C SER A 46 -8.43 -2.47 2.96
N ARG A 47 -8.09 -1.18 2.82
CA ARG A 47 -6.85 -0.73 2.16
C ARG A 47 -5.61 -1.18 2.91
N LEU A 48 -5.62 -1.09 4.24
CA LEU A 48 -4.50 -1.53 5.07
C LEU A 48 -4.29 -3.05 4.95
N PHE A 49 -5.38 -3.82 4.99
CA PHE A 49 -5.34 -5.26 4.82
C PHE A 49 -4.79 -5.67 3.43
N GLU A 50 -5.29 -5.04 2.36
CA GLU A 50 -4.82 -5.24 0.99
C GLU A 50 -3.33 -4.92 0.85
N ALA A 51 -2.89 -3.75 1.34
CA ALA A 51 -1.49 -3.35 1.28
C ALA A 51 -0.58 -4.31 2.06
N TYR A 52 -1.02 -4.79 3.22
CA TYR A 52 -0.27 -5.77 4.01
C TYR A 52 -0.09 -7.10 3.26
N HIS A 53 -1.18 -7.65 2.72
CA HIS A 53 -1.11 -8.91 1.97
C HIS A 53 -0.28 -8.78 0.69
N LEU A 54 -0.45 -7.68 -0.04
CA LEU A 54 0.31 -7.47 -1.27
C LEU A 54 1.81 -7.30 -0.98
N ARG A 55 2.16 -6.58 0.11
CA ARG A 55 3.55 -6.50 0.58
C ARG A 55 4.11 -7.89 0.92
N GLN A 56 3.37 -8.69 1.67
CA GLN A 56 3.81 -10.03 2.07
C GLN A 56 4.06 -10.93 0.86
N GLN A 57 3.12 -10.99 -0.07
CA GLN A 57 3.25 -11.74 -1.32
C GLN A 57 4.45 -11.28 -2.15
N SER A 58 4.70 -9.97 -2.21
CA SER A 58 5.82 -9.41 -2.95
C SER A 58 7.16 -9.76 -2.31
N ILE A 59 7.26 -9.78 -0.97
CA ILE A 59 8.47 -10.23 -0.25
C ILE A 59 8.75 -11.71 -0.54
N GLU A 60 7.72 -12.56 -0.49
CA GLU A 60 7.86 -13.98 -0.82
C GLU A 60 8.26 -14.21 -2.28
N ALA A 61 7.75 -13.39 -3.21
CA ALA A 61 8.16 -13.42 -4.61
C ALA A 61 9.63 -13.01 -4.77
N VAL A 62 10.07 -11.93 -4.11
CA VAL A 62 11.49 -11.50 -4.10
C VAL A 62 12.39 -12.62 -3.62
N GLU A 63 12.03 -13.25 -2.51
CA GLU A 63 12.84 -14.35 -1.94
C GLU A 63 12.92 -15.53 -2.90
N ARG A 64 11.83 -15.97 -3.48
CA ARG A 64 11.78 -17.09 -4.43
C ARG A 64 12.56 -16.81 -5.71
N ILE A 65 12.40 -15.61 -6.28
CA ILE A 65 13.12 -15.23 -7.50
C ILE A 65 14.62 -15.19 -7.21
N ARG A 66 15.03 -14.60 -6.09
CA ARG A 66 16.42 -14.41 -5.72
C ARG A 66 17.12 -15.72 -5.35
N SER A 67 16.47 -16.58 -4.54
CA SER A 67 17.09 -17.77 -3.96
C SER A 67 17.02 -19.01 -4.87
N GLN A 68 16.05 -19.06 -5.78
CA GLN A 68 15.81 -20.22 -6.63
C GLN A 68 15.88 -19.87 -8.12
N MET A 69 15.02 -18.99 -8.60
CA MET A 69 14.84 -18.76 -10.03
C MET A 69 16.11 -18.18 -10.69
N LEU A 70 16.74 -17.16 -10.10
CA LEU A 70 17.93 -16.54 -10.68
C LEU A 70 19.16 -17.48 -10.72
N PRO A 71 19.49 -18.26 -9.67
CA PRO A 71 20.53 -19.27 -9.75
C PRO A 71 20.27 -20.31 -10.84
N ASP A 72 19.03 -20.87 -10.89
CA ASP A 72 18.65 -21.90 -11.87
C ASP A 72 18.77 -21.36 -13.31
N LEU A 73 18.27 -20.15 -13.57
CA LEU A 73 18.36 -19.52 -14.90
C LEU A 73 19.80 -19.15 -15.27
N SER A 74 20.64 -18.77 -14.31
CA SER A 74 22.05 -18.49 -14.55
C SER A 74 22.81 -19.76 -14.92
N GLU A 75 22.52 -20.88 -14.26
CA GLU A 75 23.07 -22.19 -14.59
C GLU A 75 22.60 -22.65 -15.97
N ALA A 76 21.29 -22.55 -16.25
CA ALA A 76 20.71 -22.90 -17.54
C ALA A 76 21.32 -22.08 -18.69
N LEU A 77 21.57 -20.77 -18.47
CA LEU A 77 22.24 -19.92 -19.45
C LEU A 77 23.68 -20.40 -19.72
N THR A 78 24.43 -20.78 -18.68
CA THR A 78 25.79 -21.31 -18.82
C THR A 78 25.80 -22.61 -19.63
N GLN A 79 24.91 -23.55 -19.29
CA GLN A 79 24.76 -24.81 -20.02
C GLN A 79 24.34 -24.61 -21.49
N THR A 80 23.42 -23.67 -21.73
CA THR A 80 22.97 -23.33 -23.08
C THR A 80 24.07 -22.71 -23.92
N ARG A 81 24.91 -21.86 -23.30
CA ARG A 81 26.09 -21.29 -23.94
C ARG A 81 27.11 -22.36 -24.34
N ASP A 82 27.46 -23.29 -23.44
CA ASP A 82 28.40 -24.39 -23.70
C ASP A 82 27.87 -25.32 -24.80
N ALA A 83 26.54 -25.53 -24.84
CA ALA A 83 25.88 -26.29 -25.89
C ALA A 83 25.93 -25.56 -27.25
N TYR A 84 25.78 -24.23 -27.26
CA TYR A 84 25.96 -23.43 -28.46
C TYR A 84 27.39 -23.43 -28.97
N GLU A 85 28.39 -23.24 -28.11
CA GLU A 85 29.81 -23.26 -28.47
C GLU A 85 30.24 -24.63 -29.04
N SER A 86 29.63 -25.73 -28.56
CA SER A 86 29.84 -27.09 -29.10
C SER A 86 28.98 -27.42 -30.35
N GLY A 87 28.22 -26.45 -30.88
CA GLY A 87 27.37 -26.63 -32.06
C GLY A 87 26.12 -27.48 -31.86
N ARG A 88 25.74 -27.79 -30.61
CA ARG A 88 24.55 -28.61 -30.30
C ARG A 88 23.26 -27.76 -30.25
N TYR A 89 23.40 -26.47 -29.87
CA TYR A 89 22.29 -25.54 -29.80
C TYR A 89 22.46 -24.41 -30.82
N SER A 90 21.33 -23.82 -31.21
CA SER A 90 21.33 -22.69 -32.13
C SER A 90 21.49 -21.36 -31.37
N TYR A 91 21.86 -20.32 -32.12
CA TYR A 91 21.89 -18.94 -31.59
C TYR A 91 20.56 -18.48 -30.99
N VAL A 92 19.44 -18.97 -31.53
CA VAL A 92 18.10 -18.64 -31.04
C VAL A 92 17.87 -19.18 -29.64
N GLU A 93 18.31 -20.41 -29.35
CA GLU A 93 18.18 -21.03 -28.03
C GLU A 93 19.04 -20.29 -26.99
N TRP A 94 20.26 -19.92 -27.34
CA TRP A 94 21.11 -19.14 -26.46
C TRP A 94 20.52 -17.75 -26.15
N THR A 95 20.04 -17.03 -27.16
CA THR A 95 19.40 -15.71 -26.96
C THR A 95 18.08 -15.80 -26.20
N ALA A 96 17.36 -16.91 -26.31
CA ALA A 96 16.15 -17.17 -25.52
C ALA A 96 16.50 -17.30 -24.02
N ALA A 97 17.53 -18.08 -23.66
CA ALA A 97 17.99 -18.22 -22.29
C ALA A 97 18.45 -16.88 -21.69
N GLN A 98 19.14 -16.03 -22.46
CA GLN A 98 19.52 -14.68 -22.02
C GLN A 98 18.30 -13.81 -21.72
N ARG A 99 17.27 -13.86 -22.58
CA ARG A 99 16.03 -13.09 -22.36
C ARG A 99 15.27 -13.54 -21.13
N GLU A 100 15.28 -14.84 -20.86
CA GLU A 100 14.59 -15.41 -19.71
C GLU A 100 15.25 -14.98 -18.39
N LEU A 101 16.58 -15.01 -18.33
CA LEU A 101 17.33 -14.50 -17.18
C LEU A 101 17.07 -12.99 -16.97
N LEU A 102 17.07 -12.20 -18.05
CA LEU A 102 16.76 -10.77 -17.96
C LEU A 102 15.33 -10.52 -17.47
N ALA A 103 14.36 -11.29 -17.98
CA ALA A 103 12.98 -11.21 -17.54
C ALA A 103 12.83 -11.52 -16.04
N ALA A 104 13.53 -12.52 -15.53
CA ALA A 104 13.54 -12.83 -14.11
C ALA A 104 14.17 -11.71 -13.26
N GLN A 105 15.24 -11.06 -13.74
CA GLN A 105 15.84 -9.89 -13.08
C GLN A 105 14.86 -8.71 -13.03
N MET A 106 14.13 -8.45 -14.11
CA MET A 106 13.09 -7.42 -14.14
C MET A 106 11.95 -7.75 -13.16
N ALA A 107 11.50 -9.00 -13.14
CA ALA A 107 10.46 -9.45 -12.21
C ALA A 107 10.89 -9.31 -10.73
N LEU A 108 12.17 -9.50 -10.43
CA LEU A 108 12.72 -9.24 -9.09
C LEU A 108 12.60 -7.76 -8.71
N VAL A 109 12.97 -6.85 -9.62
CA VAL A 109 12.88 -5.40 -9.39
C VAL A 109 11.42 -4.98 -9.20
N ASP A 110 10.52 -5.49 -10.01
CA ASP A 110 9.09 -5.18 -9.93
C ASP A 110 8.48 -5.67 -8.59
N ALA A 111 8.80 -6.88 -8.19
CA ALA A 111 8.36 -7.42 -6.91
C ALA A 111 8.92 -6.61 -5.72
N ALA A 112 10.21 -6.26 -5.75
CA ALA A 112 10.83 -5.43 -4.72
C ALA A 112 10.21 -4.03 -4.65
N THR A 113 9.95 -3.41 -5.79
CA THR A 113 9.29 -2.11 -5.89
C THR A 113 7.88 -2.16 -5.31
N THR A 114 7.12 -3.21 -5.65
CA THR A 114 5.76 -3.41 -5.13
C THR A 114 5.78 -3.58 -3.60
N ALA A 115 6.73 -4.33 -3.06
CA ALA A 115 6.90 -4.50 -1.61
C ALA A 115 7.17 -3.17 -0.90
N LEU A 116 8.06 -2.34 -1.46
CA LEU A 116 8.42 -1.02 -0.90
C LEU A 116 7.26 -0.01 -0.99
N LEU A 117 6.53 0.03 -2.11
CA LEU A 117 5.38 0.91 -2.27
C LEU A 117 4.27 0.56 -1.27
N ASN A 118 3.99 -0.73 -1.07
CA ASN A 118 3.00 -1.15 -0.09
C ASN A 118 3.47 -0.93 1.35
N GLN A 119 4.77 -1.05 1.63
CA GLN A 119 5.34 -0.64 2.91
C GLN A 119 5.08 0.84 3.20
N ALA A 120 5.43 1.72 2.26
CA ALA A 120 5.20 3.17 2.40
C ALA A 120 3.71 3.50 2.58
N LEU A 121 2.81 2.79 1.88
CA LEU A 121 1.38 2.94 2.04
C LEU A 121 0.90 2.53 3.44
N ILE A 122 1.39 1.43 3.99
CA ILE A 122 1.07 0.97 5.35
C ILE A 122 1.57 2.02 6.37
N GLU A 123 2.80 2.49 6.23
CA GLU A 123 3.38 3.53 7.09
C GLU A 123 2.57 4.83 7.05
N GLN A 124 2.10 5.23 5.88
CA GLN A 124 1.22 6.38 5.70
C GLN A 124 -0.13 6.18 6.41
N LEU A 125 -0.75 5.00 6.28
CA LEU A 125 -2.06 4.71 6.86
C LEU A 125 -2.02 4.53 8.38
N THR A 126 -0.90 4.04 8.92
CA THR A 126 -0.74 3.77 10.36
C THR A 126 -0.04 4.90 11.10
N ALA A 127 0.61 5.83 10.39
CA ALA A 127 1.53 6.83 10.93
C ALA A 127 2.66 6.21 11.79
N GLN A 128 3.03 4.96 11.50
CA GLN A 128 4.10 4.22 12.19
C GLN A 128 5.08 3.66 11.17
N PRO A 129 6.41 3.84 11.38
CA PRO A 129 7.40 3.22 10.51
C PRO A 129 7.38 1.70 10.69
N LEU A 130 7.37 0.97 9.58
CA LEU A 130 7.60 -0.47 9.58
C LEU A 130 9.10 -0.74 9.59
N ALA A 131 9.51 -1.83 10.25
CA ALA A 131 10.89 -2.29 10.16
C ALA A 131 11.27 -2.48 8.69
N SER A 132 12.35 -1.81 8.26
CA SER A 132 12.88 -1.95 6.90
C SER A 132 13.19 -3.43 6.62
N ILE A 133 12.94 -3.88 5.38
CA ILE A 133 13.38 -5.20 4.92
C ILE A 133 14.88 -5.27 5.18
N PRO A 134 15.41 -6.29 5.87
CA PRO A 134 16.84 -6.40 6.12
C PRO A 134 17.57 -6.31 4.78
N SER A 135 18.37 -5.26 4.59
CA SER A 135 19.21 -5.15 3.41
C SER A 135 20.19 -6.32 3.44
N ALA A 136 20.20 -7.14 2.40
CA ALA A 136 21.04 -8.33 2.28
C ALA A 136 22.50 -7.97 2.01
N ASN A 137 23.07 -7.00 2.74
CA ASN A 137 24.50 -6.72 2.73
C ASN A 137 25.04 -6.50 4.16
N PRO A 138 25.48 -7.58 4.86
CA PRO A 138 26.11 -7.46 6.18
C PRO A 138 27.62 -7.11 6.12
N GLN A 139 28.18 -6.66 5.00
CA GLN A 139 29.62 -6.54 4.81
C GLN A 139 30.11 -5.11 4.48
N ILE A 140 29.46 -4.05 5.00
CA ILE A 140 30.11 -2.73 5.00
C ILE A 140 29.83 -2.06 6.34
N GLN A 141 30.35 -2.64 7.41
CA GLN A 141 30.61 -1.93 8.67
C GLN A 141 31.89 -2.45 9.27
N ASP A 142 32.76 -1.48 9.59
CA ASP A 142 33.98 -1.56 10.34
C ASP A 142 35.26 -2.09 9.68
N SER A 143 35.88 -1.19 8.88
CA SER A 143 37.33 -1.14 8.76
C SER A 143 37.89 0.28 8.98
N SER A 144 37.23 1.14 9.78
CA SER A 144 37.72 2.51 10.02
C SER A 144 38.15 2.85 11.46
N HIS A 145 38.31 1.85 12.34
CA HIS A 145 38.88 2.10 13.69
C HIS A 145 39.88 1.03 14.09
N ALA A 146 41.05 1.00 13.42
CA ALA A 146 42.26 0.39 13.99
C ALA A 146 43.49 0.98 13.30
N THR A 147 43.82 2.23 13.59
CA THR A 147 45.20 2.72 13.52
C THR A 147 45.31 3.93 14.45
N ASN A 148 45.68 3.66 15.70
CA ASN A 148 46.61 4.49 16.43
C ASN A 148 47.14 3.72 17.62
#